data_627a4992a913406b1357000c7c1150dc
#
_entry.id   627a4992a913406b1357000c7c1150dc
#
_cell.length_a   1.000
_cell.length_b   1.000
_cell.length_c   1.000
_cell.angle_alpha   90.00
_cell.angle_beta   90.00
_cell.angle_gamma   90.00
#
_symmetry.space_group_name_H-M   'P 1'
#
loop_
_entity.id
_entity.type
_entity.pdbx_description
1 polymer ?
#
loop_
_entity_poly.entity_id
_entity_poly.type
_entity_poly.pdbx_seq_one_letter_code
_entity_poly.pdbx_strand_id
1 'polypeptide(L)'
;MEQLPQDIMQKAVKGLGYIGHPSRLRILEFLDVNGAASVSEITKAIGEEQVLVSQYLRKLRDAHLVHTKRRGIFIYYDICEEYPASIFVCVRKLFGYMTNQFYFLQDGYKAILPKDYTAMVANRIKLFANFDKMRVLEYLLIKGEQCVSDIAQGVEMEPLKVTQTLKKLKDDEFVQSRKDGRYVFYDICKGVHWTALQCIHRRYDKLADKTQF
;
A
#
# COMPACT_ATOMS: atom_id res chain seq x y z
N MET A 1 -7.02 -14.60 12.17
CA MET A 1 -6.22 -13.41 11.78
C MET A 1 -6.15 -12.55 13.03
N GLU A 2 -4.96 -12.22 13.50
CA GLU A 2 -4.74 -11.37 14.67
C GLU A 2 -4.37 -9.95 14.22
N GLN A 3 -4.51 -8.96 15.12
CA GLN A 3 -4.08 -7.60 14.83
C GLN A 3 -2.56 -7.52 14.76
N LEU A 4 -2.05 -6.76 13.79
CA LEU A 4 -0.62 -6.52 13.67
C LEU A 4 -0.09 -5.70 14.84
N PRO A 5 1.12 -6.00 15.34
CA PRO A 5 1.81 -5.15 16.32
C PRO A 5 1.90 -3.70 15.82
N GLN A 6 1.85 -2.73 16.75
CA GLN A 6 1.80 -1.31 16.38
C GLN A 6 3.01 -0.84 15.56
N ASP A 7 4.21 -1.34 15.90
CA ASP A 7 5.44 -1.02 15.16
C ASP A 7 5.42 -1.57 13.72
N ILE A 8 4.86 -2.78 13.53
CA ILE A 8 4.67 -3.39 12.20
C ILE A 8 3.64 -2.59 11.41
N MET A 9 2.53 -2.19 12.03
CA MET A 9 1.53 -1.34 11.39
C MET A 9 2.11 0.02 10.98
N GLN A 10 2.95 0.64 11.83
CA GLN A 10 3.63 1.90 11.50
C GLN A 10 4.58 1.73 10.31
N LYS A 11 5.35 0.63 10.26
CA LYS A 11 6.22 0.31 9.10
C LYS A 11 5.38 0.11 7.84
N ALA A 12 4.24 -0.59 7.93
CA ALA A 12 3.31 -0.79 6.82
C ALA A 12 2.78 0.54 6.26
N VAL A 13 2.24 1.39 7.12
CA VAL A 13 1.70 2.70 6.77
C VAL A 13 2.76 3.60 6.12
N LYS A 14 3.97 3.62 6.69
CA LYS A 14 5.11 4.36 6.13
C LYS A 14 5.49 3.85 4.73
N GLY A 15 5.59 2.53 4.55
CA GLY A 15 5.86 1.90 3.26
C GLY A 15 4.79 2.25 2.20
N LEU A 16 3.51 2.15 2.57
CA LEU A 16 2.40 2.54 1.70
C LEU A 16 2.46 4.02 1.31
N GLY A 17 2.87 4.91 2.23
CA GLY A 17 3.07 6.32 1.94
C GLY A 17 4.19 6.58 0.92
N TYR A 18 5.22 5.75 0.88
CA TYR A 18 6.26 5.84 -0.16
C TYR A 18 5.75 5.36 -1.52
N ILE A 19 5.03 4.24 -1.56
CA ILE A 19 4.50 3.65 -2.80
C ILE A 19 3.33 4.46 -3.34
N GLY A 20 2.54 5.07 -2.48
CA GLY A 20 1.37 5.90 -2.83
C GLY A 20 1.73 7.24 -3.49
N HIS A 21 2.79 7.28 -4.30
CA HIS A 21 3.21 8.42 -5.11
C HIS A 21 3.42 7.96 -6.55
N PRO A 22 2.77 8.55 -7.54
CA PRO A 22 2.78 8.07 -8.92
C PRO A 22 4.18 7.80 -9.47
N SER A 23 5.07 8.79 -9.42
CA SER A 23 6.43 8.66 -9.96
C SER A 23 7.25 7.62 -9.22
N ARG A 24 7.13 7.52 -7.89
CA ARG A 24 7.86 6.50 -7.11
C ARG A 24 7.34 5.09 -7.40
N LEU A 25 6.01 4.92 -7.52
CA LEU A 25 5.44 3.65 -7.93
C LEU A 25 5.93 3.25 -9.32
N ARG A 26 5.95 4.20 -10.26
CA ARG A 26 6.43 3.96 -11.63
C ARG A 26 7.91 3.58 -11.69
N ILE A 27 8.77 4.20 -10.86
CA ILE A 27 10.18 3.78 -10.71
C ILE A 27 10.26 2.34 -10.23
N LEU A 28 9.49 1.98 -9.20
CA LEU A 28 9.48 0.63 -8.66
C LEU A 28 8.95 -0.40 -9.66
N GLU A 29 7.87 -0.08 -10.40
CA GLU A 29 7.37 -0.95 -11.48
C GLU A 29 8.43 -1.15 -12.58
N PHE A 30 9.13 -0.08 -12.96
CA PHE A 30 10.20 -0.17 -13.94
C PHE A 30 11.33 -1.11 -13.47
N LEU A 31 11.77 -0.99 -12.22
CA LEU A 31 12.79 -1.85 -11.64
C LEU A 31 12.32 -3.30 -11.47
N ASP A 32 11.03 -3.53 -11.13
CA ASP A 32 10.46 -4.89 -11.05
C ASP A 32 10.50 -5.62 -12.40
N VAL A 33 10.27 -4.89 -13.48
CA VAL A 33 10.22 -5.47 -14.83
C VAL A 33 11.61 -5.64 -15.42
N ASN A 34 12.48 -4.63 -15.28
CA ASN A 34 13.76 -4.54 -16.00
C ASN A 34 14.97 -4.90 -15.13
N GLY A 35 14.79 -5.03 -13.80
CA GLY A 35 15.90 -5.23 -12.86
C GLY A 35 16.69 -3.97 -12.61
N ALA A 36 17.96 -4.14 -12.17
CA ALA A 36 18.82 -3.04 -11.79
C ALA A 36 19.08 -2.06 -12.95
N ALA A 37 18.89 -0.76 -12.68
CA ALA A 37 19.04 0.31 -13.67
C ALA A 37 19.70 1.56 -13.10
N SER A 38 20.37 2.31 -13.96
CA SER A 38 20.95 3.62 -13.66
C SER A 38 19.91 4.73 -13.61
N VAL A 39 20.25 5.88 -13.00
CA VAL A 39 19.36 7.05 -12.97
C VAL A 39 18.96 7.47 -14.39
N SER A 40 19.90 7.45 -15.35
CA SER A 40 19.64 7.85 -16.73
C SER A 40 18.61 6.93 -17.42
N GLU A 41 18.75 5.61 -17.25
CA GLU A 41 17.82 4.63 -17.82
C GLU A 41 16.43 4.80 -17.22
N ILE A 42 16.31 4.96 -15.89
CA ILE A 42 15.05 5.20 -15.20
C ILE A 42 14.42 6.51 -15.70
N THR A 43 15.20 7.61 -15.75
CA THR A 43 14.77 8.93 -16.23
C THR A 43 14.15 8.84 -17.63
N LYS A 44 14.83 8.18 -18.54
CA LYS A 44 14.36 7.97 -19.92
C LYS A 44 13.06 7.17 -19.96
N ALA A 45 12.99 6.12 -19.15
CA ALA A 45 11.83 5.21 -19.15
C ALA A 45 10.56 5.84 -18.57
N ILE A 46 10.69 6.62 -17.49
CA ILE A 46 9.51 7.22 -16.84
C ILE A 46 9.12 8.59 -17.40
N GLY A 47 10.03 9.23 -18.16
CA GLY A 47 9.76 10.52 -18.83
C GLY A 47 9.65 11.69 -17.85
N GLU A 48 10.48 11.71 -16.79
CA GLU A 48 10.55 12.80 -15.81
C GLU A 48 11.96 13.41 -15.79
N GLU A 49 12.11 14.58 -15.17
CA GLU A 49 13.41 15.23 -15.03
C GLU A 49 14.37 14.42 -14.14
N GLN A 50 15.63 14.34 -14.53
CA GLN A 50 16.64 13.55 -13.80
C GLN A 50 16.81 13.98 -12.34
N VAL A 51 16.66 15.27 -12.06
CA VAL A 51 16.74 15.82 -10.68
C VAL A 51 15.63 15.23 -9.82
N LEU A 52 14.40 15.18 -10.34
CA LEU A 52 13.24 14.61 -9.65
C LEU A 52 13.40 13.09 -9.45
N VAL A 53 13.84 12.39 -10.49
CA VAL A 53 14.12 10.94 -10.40
C VAL A 53 15.15 10.65 -9.33
N SER A 54 16.23 11.42 -9.26
CA SER A 54 17.26 11.28 -8.23
C SER A 54 16.71 11.50 -6.82
N GLN A 55 15.83 12.49 -6.63
CA GLN A 55 15.16 12.75 -5.36
C GLN A 55 14.21 11.60 -4.96
N TYR A 56 13.45 11.05 -5.92
CA TYR A 56 12.57 9.90 -5.68
C TYR A 56 13.37 8.66 -5.31
N LEU A 57 14.44 8.36 -6.02
CA LEU A 57 15.35 7.24 -5.75
C LEU A 57 16.00 7.37 -4.37
N ARG A 58 16.42 8.58 -3.98
CA ARG A 58 16.92 8.84 -2.62
C ARG A 58 15.88 8.50 -1.58
N LYS A 59 14.62 8.99 -1.72
CA LYS A 59 13.52 8.68 -0.79
C LYS A 59 13.22 7.17 -0.73
N LEU A 60 13.23 6.48 -1.87
CA LEU A 60 13.02 5.04 -1.93
C LEU A 60 14.16 4.26 -1.25
N ARG A 61 15.41 4.71 -1.41
CA ARG A 61 16.57 4.13 -0.74
C ARG A 61 16.52 4.35 0.77
N ASP A 62 16.22 5.58 1.21
CA ASP A 62 16.10 5.92 2.64
C ASP A 62 14.93 5.16 3.31
N ALA A 63 13.98 4.68 2.52
CA ALA A 63 12.88 3.80 2.94
C ALA A 63 13.20 2.30 2.80
N HIS A 64 14.43 1.93 2.43
CA HIS A 64 14.85 0.55 2.17
C HIS A 64 13.99 -0.20 1.13
N LEU A 65 13.42 0.53 0.16
CA LEU A 65 12.66 -0.05 -0.95
C LEU A 65 13.56 -0.39 -2.13
N VAL A 66 14.64 0.36 -2.29
CA VAL A 66 15.69 0.13 -3.28
C VAL A 66 17.06 0.20 -2.62
N HIS A 67 17.99 -0.55 -3.16
CA HIS A 67 19.41 -0.47 -2.82
C HIS A 67 20.23 -0.04 -4.03
N THR A 68 21.52 0.27 -3.80
CA THR A 68 22.43 0.69 -4.87
C THR A 68 23.59 -0.27 -4.99
N LYS A 69 23.99 -0.55 -6.24
CA LYS A 69 25.20 -1.28 -6.59
C LYS A 69 26.05 -0.41 -7.53
N ARG A 70 27.35 -0.25 -7.22
CA ARG A 70 28.28 0.47 -8.10
C ARG A 70 28.87 -0.49 -9.12
N ARG A 71 28.86 -0.10 -10.38
CA ARG A 71 29.52 -0.81 -11.48
C ARG A 71 30.37 0.20 -12.27
N GLY A 72 31.69 0.20 -12.04
CA GLY A 72 32.60 1.21 -12.59
C GLY A 72 32.25 2.61 -12.06
N ILE A 73 32.00 3.56 -12.96
CA ILE A 73 31.61 4.94 -12.64
C ILE A 73 30.09 5.10 -12.43
N PHE A 74 29.29 4.09 -12.73
CA PHE A 74 27.82 4.17 -12.68
C PHE A 74 27.28 3.58 -11.38
N ILE A 75 26.18 4.17 -10.90
CA ILE A 75 25.37 3.68 -9.78
C ILE A 75 24.08 3.11 -10.36
N TYR A 76 23.82 1.85 -10.04
CA TYR A 76 22.59 1.14 -10.40
C TYR A 76 21.71 1.00 -9.18
N TYR A 77 20.40 1.17 -9.36
CA TYR A 77 19.38 0.99 -8.36
C TYR A 77 18.63 -0.29 -8.65
N ASP A 78 18.32 -1.06 -7.60
CA ASP A 78 17.56 -2.29 -7.69
C ASP A 78 16.61 -2.40 -6.49
N ILE A 79 15.55 -3.18 -6.63
CA ILE A 79 14.59 -3.41 -5.54
C ILE A 79 15.27 -4.24 -4.45
N CYS A 80 15.07 -3.89 -3.17
CA CYS A 80 15.57 -4.69 -2.07
C CYS A 80 14.86 -6.06 -2.05
N GLU A 81 15.62 -7.14 -1.88
CA GLU A 81 15.11 -8.53 -1.86
C GLU A 81 14.10 -8.77 -0.73
N GLU A 82 14.25 -8.03 0.38
CA GLU A 82 13.29 -8.03 1.49
C GLU A 82 11.92 -7.44 1.10
N TYR A 83 11.88 -6.72 -0.03
CA TYR A 83 10.66 -6.18 -0.61
C TYR A 83 10.13 -7.16 -1.66
N PRO A 84 9.29 -8.12 -1.26
CA PRO A 84 8.90 -9.19 -2.18
C PRO A 84 8.09 -8.66 -3.35
N ALA A 85 8.30 -9.27 -4.50
CA ALA A 85 7.52 -9.09 -5.74
C ALA A 85 5.98 -9.12 -5.53
N SER A 86 5.54 -9.66 -4.37
CA SER A 86 4.12 -9.70 -3.98
C SER A 86 3.45 -8.32 -3.89
N ILE A 87 4.20 -7.22 -3.66
CA ILE A 87 3.58 -5.89 -3.64
C ILE A 87 3.09 -5.49 -5.02
N PHE A 88 3.84 -5.83 -6.06
CA PHE A 88 3.43 -5.55 -7.44
C PHE A 88 2.25 -6.41 -7.86
N VAL A 89 2.14 -7.63 -7.31
CA VAL A 89 0.92 -8.44 -7.44
C VAL A 89 -0.28 -7.73 -6.81
N CYS A 90 -0.13 -7.12 -5.63
CA CYS A 90 -1.20 -6.35 -5.01
C CYS A 90 -1.54 -5.08 -5.81
N VAL A 91 -0.53 -4.37 -6.34
CA VAL A 91 -0.72 -3.20 -7.22
C VAL A 91 -1.49 -3.59 -8.47
N ARG A 92 -1.11 -4.68 -9.14
CA ARG A 92 -1.78 -5.20 -10.33
C ARG A 92 -3.20 -5.69 -10.03
N LYS A 93 -3.42 -6.34 -8.90
CA LYS A 93 -4.77 -6.71 -8.42
C LYS A 93 -5.64 -5.49 -8.22
N LEU A 94 -5.11 -4.46 -7.55
CA LEU A 94 -5.82 -3.21 -7.33
C LEU A 94 -6.21 -2.58 -8.67
N PHE A 95 -5.29 -2.54 -9.64
CA PHE A 95 -5.56 -2.09 -11.00
C PHE A 95 -6.66 -2.92 -11.67
N GLY A 96 -6.56 -4.25 -11.64
CA GLY A 96 -7.55 -5.16 -12.23
C GLY A 96 -8.96 -4.91 -11.69
N TYR A 97 -9.10 -4.76 -10.37
CA TYR A 97 -10.39 -4.46 -9.74
C TYR A 97 -10.93 -3.06 -10.09
N MET A 98 -10.05 -2.06 -10.26
CA MET A 98 -10.48 -0.69 -10.61
C MET A 98 -10.90 -0.55 -12.07
N THR A 99 -10.36 -1.37 -12.96
CA THR A 99 -10.54 -1.24 -14.42
C THR A 99 -11.26 -2.42 -15.06
N ASN A 100 -11.53 -3.47 -14.29
CA ASN A 100 -12.03 -4.77 -14.78
C ASN A 100 -11.07 -5.45 -15.80
N GLN A 101 -9.76 -5.16 -15.71
CA GLN A 101 -8.71 -5.67 -16.58
C GLN A 101 -7.80 -6.63 -15.80
N PHE A 102 -8.16 -7.93 -15.78
CA PHE A 102 -7.47 -8.93 -14.95
C PHE A 102 -6.34 -9.67 -15.65
N TYR A 103 -6.05 -9.40 -16.91
CA TYR A 103 -4.95 -10.05 -17.63
C TYR A 103 -3.55 -9.76 -17.02
N PHE A 104 -3.42 -8.67 -16.26
CA PHE A 104 -2.20 -8.35 -15.49
C PHE A 104 -1.97 -9.28 -14.28
N LEU A 105 -2.91 -10.17 -13.98
CA LEU A 105 -2.80 -11.11 -12.86
C LEU A 105 -2.28 -12.49 -13.25
N GLN A 106 -2.01 -12.72 -14.54
CA GLN A 106 -1.45 -13.99 -15.00
C GLN A 106 -0.08 -14.21 -14.36
N ASP A 107 0.18 -15.44 -13.92
CA ASP A 107 1.44 -15.83 -13.29
C ASP A 107 2.62 -15.52 -14.23
N GLY A 108 3.65 -14.87 -13.67
CA GLY A 108 4.82 -14.43 -14.43
C GLY A 108 4.64 -13.17 -15.27
N TYR A 109 3.43 -12.60 -15.33
CA TYR A 109 3.22 -11.37 -16.09
C TYR A 109 3.81 -10.17 -15.34
N LYS A 110 4.91 -9.64 -15.87
CA LYS A 110 5.55 -8.41 -15.42
C LYS A 110 5.28 -7.33 -16.44
N ALA A 111 4.49 -6.32 -16.07
CA ALA A 111 4.24 -5.16 -16.89
C ALA A 111 4.20 -3.89 -16.06
N ILE A 112 4.65 -2.81 -16.69
CA ILE A 112 4.50 -1.46 -16.16
C ILE A 112 3.08 -1.00 -16.52
N LEU A 113 2.34 -0.51 -15.54
CA LEU A 113 1.01 0.05 -15.77
C LEU A 113 1.11 1.30 -16.67
N PRO A 114 0.13 1.57 -17.54
CA PRO A 114 0.04 2.84 -18.24
C PRO A 114 0.05 4.02 -17.26
N LYS A 115 0.65 5.16 -17.66
CA LYS A 115 0.95 6.30 -16.76
C LYS A 115 -0.27 6.78 -15.96
N ASP A 116 -1.41 6.90 -16.61
CA ASP A 116 -2.65 7.37 -15.96
C ASP A 116 -3.14 6.39 -14.90
N TYR A 117 -3.03 5.10 -15.17
CA TYR A 117 -3.41 4.05 -14.23
C TYR A 117 -2.43 3.93 -13.06
N THR A 118 -1.13 4.15 -13.28
CA THR A 118 -0.16 4.19 -12.17
C THR A 118 -0.52 5.31 -11.19
N ALA A 119 -0.91 6.49 -11.68
CA ALA A 119 -1.34 7.60 -10.84
C ALA A 119 -2.62 7.25 -10.04
N MET A 120 -3.60 6.65 -10.69
CA MET A 120 -4.86 6.22 -10.06
C MET A 120 -4.60 5.21 -8.94
N VAL A 121 -3.80 4.18 -9.22
CA VAL A 121 -3.43 3.14 -8.24
C VAL A 121 -2.62 3.72 -7.08
N ALA A 122 -1.64 4.57 -7.36
CA ALA A 122 -0.82 5.22 -6.34
C ALA A 122 -1.67 6.07 -5.38
N ASN A 123 -2.61 6.86 -5.93
CA ASN A 123 -3.53 7.65 -5.12
C ASN A 123 -4.42 6.77 -4.23
N ARG A 124 -4.87 5.63 -4.73
CA ARG A 124 -5.66 4.68 -3.93
C ARG A 124 -4.82 4.04 -2.83
N ILE A 125 -3.57 3.66 -3.10
CA ILE A 125 -2.62 3.15 -2.10
C ILE A 125 -2.37 4.20 -1.01
N LYS A 126 -2.26 5.47 -1.37
CA LYS A 126 -2.04 6.57 -0.43
C LYS A 126 -3.13 6.68 0.63
N LEU A 127 -4.37 6.31 0.32
CA LEU A 127 -5.48 6.32 1.29
C LEU A 127 -5.25 5.36 2.47
N PHE A 128 -4.50 4.27 2.25
CA PHE A 128 -4.08 3.34 3.30
C PHE A 128 -2.89 3.85 4.12
N ALA A 129 -2.20 4.90 3.69
CA ALA A 129 -1.02 5.44 4.35
C ALA A 129 -1.37 6.35 5.54
N ASN A 130 -2.30 5.91 6.38
CA ASN A 130 -2.69 6.60 7.61
C ASN A 130 -2.88 5.58 8.73
N PHE A 131 -2.18 5.77 9.84
CA PHE A 131 -2.15 4.81 10.95
C PHE A 131 -3.53 4.56 11.56
N ASP A 132 -4.27 5.63 11.88
CA ASP A 132 -5.59 5.52 12.50
C ASP A 132 -6.60 4.82 11.57
N LYS A 133 -6.60 5.16 10.28
CA LYS A 133 -7.42 4.48 9.28
C LYS A 133 -7.07 2.99 9.19
N MET A 134 -5.79 2.66 9.14
CA MET A 134 -5.35 1.26 9.02
C MET A 134 -5.73 0.43 10.26
N ARG A 135 -5.60 0.99 11.47
CA ARG A 135 -6.04 0.33 12.72
C ARG A 135 -7.53 0.01 12.70
N VAL A 136 -8.36 0.98 12.32
CA VAL A 136 -9.82 0.79 12.22
C VAL A 136 -10.18 -0.24 11.13
N LEU A 137 -9.57 -0.14 9.96
CA LEU A 137 -9.80 -1.08 8.86
C LEU A 137 -9.38 -2.50 9.20
N GLU A 138 -8.22 -2.68 9.84
CA GLU A 138 -7.74 -3.97 10.28
C GLU A 138 -8.69 -4.59 11.32
N TYR A 139 -9.14 -3.81 12.29
CA TYR A 139 -10.09 -4.29 13.29
C TYR A 139 -11.40 -4.78 12.64
N LEU A 140 -11.96 -4.00 11.71
CA LEU A 140 -13.15 -4.40 10.95
C LEU A 140 -12.87 -5.61 10.04
N LEU A 141 -11.67 -5.74 9.48
CA LEU A 141 -11.28 -6.90 8.67
C LEU A 141 -11.32 -8.20 9.49
N ILE A 142 -10.92 -8.13 10.75
CA ILE A 142 -10.81 -9.28 11.65
C ILE A 142 -12.15 -9.61 12.32
N LYS A 143 -12.87 -8.59 12.80
CA LYS A 143 -14.07 -8.74 13.62
C LYS A 143 -15.37 -8.65 12.84
N GLY A 144 -15.33 -8.17 11.57
CA GLY A 144 -16.53 -7.89 10.78
C GLY A 144 -17.23 -6.60 11.22
N GLU A 145 -18.54 -6.54 11.00
CA GLU A 145 -19.37 -5.37 11.33
C GLU A 145 -19.34 -5.06 12.83
N GLN A 146 -19.04 -3.81 13.18
CA GLN A 146 -18.89 -3.35 14.57
C GLN A 146 -19.46 -1.95 14.78
N CYS A 147 -19.89 -1.64 16.00
CA CYS A 147 -20.30 -0.29 16.37
C CYS A 147 -19.10 0.58 16.80
N VAL A 148 -19.31 1.90 16.89
CA VAL A 148 -18.23 2.86 17.21
C VAL A 148 -17.56 2.55 18.56
N SER A 149 -18.34 2.17 19.58
CA SER A 149 -17.80 1.83 20.92
C SER A 149 -16.88 0.62 20.88
N ASP A 150 -17.29 -0.43 20.16
CA ASP A 150 -16.52 -1.67 20.06
C ASP A 150 -15.22 -1.44 19.26
N ILE A 151 -15.30 -0.66 18.18
CA ILE A 151 -14.12 -0.26 17.42
C ILE A 151 -13.18 0.56 18.32
N ALA A 152 -13.69 1.54 19.05
CA ALA A 152 -12.90 2.42 19.93
C ALA A 152 -12.13 1.63 20.98
N GLN A 153 -12.80 0.67 21.61
CA GLN A 153 -12.19 -0.24 22.57
C GLN A 153 -11.14 -1.16 21.91
N GLY A 154 -11.49 -1.75 20.76
CA GLY A 154 -10.65 -2.73 20.09
C GLY A 154 -9.39 -2.15 19.44
N VAL A 155 -9.41 -0.86 19.06
CA VAL A 155 -8.23 -0.15 18.53
C VAL A 155 -7.57 0.79 19.54
N GLU A 156 -8.06 0.84 20.80
CA GLU A 156 -7.55 1.69 21.87
C GLU A 156 -7.48 3.18 21.44
N MET A 157 -8.57 3.67 20.87
CA MET A 157 -8.70 5.06 20.40
C MET A 157 -9.90 5.74 21.02
N GLU A 158 -9.79 7.05 21.23
CA GLU A 158 -10.91 7.89 21.69
C GLU A 158 -12.13 7.78 20.72
N PRO A 159 -13.38 7.60 21.25
CA PRO A 159 -14.57 7.41 20.41
C PRO A 159 -14.80 8.55 19.41
N LEU A 160 -14.46 9.81 19.78
CA LEU A 160 -14.54 10.94 18.88
C LEU A 160 -13.58 10.80 17.68
N LYS A 161 -12.35 10.35 17.95
CA LYS A 161 -11.34 10.13 16.92
C LYS A 161 -11.75 8.99 15.99
N VAL A 162 -12.33 7.90 16.54
CA VAL A 162 -12.88 6.79 15.74
C VAL A 162 -14.02 7.27 14.85
N THR A 163 -14.94 8.06 15.37
CA THR A 163 -16.05 8.64 14.58
C THR A 163 -15.55 9.48 13.42
N GLN A 164 -14.56 10.34 13.66
CA GLN A 164 -13.94 11.15 12.61
C GLN A 164 -13.20 10.31 11.56
N THR A 165 -12.53 9.25 12.01
CA THR A 165 -11.83 8.32 11.13
C THR A 165 -12.80 7.52 10.27
N LEU A 166 -13.90 7.00 10.86
CA LEU A 166 -14.95 6.28 10.15
C LEU A 166 -15.67 7.17 9.13
N LYS A 167 -15.90 8.45 9.46
CA LYS A 167 -16.46 9.42 8.50
C LYS A 167 -15.55 9.53 7.27
N LYS A 168 -14.25 9.76 7.46
CA LYS A 168 -13.28 9.83 6.34
C LYS A 168 -13.20 8.52 5.56
N LEU A 169 -13.25 7.38 6.24
CA LEU A 169 -13.25 6.07 5.59
C LEU A 169 -14.53 5.84 4.77
N LYS A 170 -15.66 6.36 5.23
CA LYS A 170 -16.92 6.31 4.49
C LYS A 170 -16.91 7.23 3.28
N ASP A 171 -16.38 8.46 3.41
CA ASP A 171 -16.22 9.40 2.32
C ASP A 171 -15.27 8.85 1.24
N ASP A 172 -14.25 8.08 1.63
CA ASP A 172 -13.31 7.38 0.75
C ASP A 172 -13.83 6.00 0.25
N GLU A 173 -15.09 5.63 0.57
CA GLU A 173 -15.76 4.39 0.19
C GLU A 173 -15.10 3.10 0.71
N PHE A 174 -14.33 3.18 1.79
CA PHE A 174 -13.73 1.99 2.44
C PHE A 174 -14.71 1.24 3.33
N VAL A 175 -15.61 1.96 3.97
CA VAL A 175 -16.59 1.40 4.87
C VAL A 175 -18.00 1.87 4.53
N GLN A 176 -18.95 1.01 4.78
CA GLN A 176 -20.37 1.31 4.78
C GLN A 176 -20.91 1.34 6.20
N SER A 177 -22.08 1.95 6.41
CA SER A 177 -22.71 2.00 7.73
C SER A 177 -24.17 1.62 7.64
N ARG A 178 -24.64 0.94 8.68
CA ARG A 178 -26.04 0.55 8.91
C ARG A 178 -26.50 1.06 10.28
N LYS A 179 -27.68 1.62 10.35
CA LYS A 179 -28.29 2.02 11.62
C LYS A 179 -29.18 0.87 12.14
N ASP A 180 -29.05 0.57 13.42
CA ASP A 180 -29.87 -0.41 14.12
C ASP A 180 -30.26 0.14 15.50
N GLY A 181 -31.48 0.55 15.64
CA GLY A 181 -31.96 1.28 16.81
C GLY A 181 -31.16 2.58 17.04
N ARG A 182 -30.53 2.67 18.20
CA ARG A 182 -29.65 3.80 18.59
C ARG A 182 -28.21 3.66 18.16
N TYR A 183 -27.82 2.49 17.64
CA TYR A 183 -26.44 2.20 17.26
C TYR A 183 -26.23 2.36 15.75
N VAL A 184 -25.03 2.73 15.36
CA VAL A 184 -24.56 2.74 13.98
C VAL A 184 -23.43 1.74 13.87
N PHE A 185 -23.61 0.74 13.03
CA PHE A 185 -22.62 -0.30 12.74
C PHE A 185 -21.89 0.03 11.46
N TYR A 186 -20.61 -0.31 11.42
CA TYR A 186 -19.74 -0.11 10.27
C TYR A 186 -19.12 -1.42 9.83
N ASP A 187 -19.03 -1.63 8.52
CA ASP A 187 -18.38 -2.77 7.89
C ASP A 187 -17.56 -2.31 6.69
N ILE A 188 -16.55 -3.11 6.32
CA ILE A 188 -15.73 -2.81 5.13
C ILE A 188 -16.56 -3.06 3.87
N CYS A 189 -16.51 -2.13 2.92
CA CYS A 189 -17.08 -2.33 1.60
C CYS A 189 -16.40 -3.52 0.92
N LYS A 190 -17.17 -4.55 0.56
CA LYS A 190 -16.65 -5.71 -0.18
C LYS A 190 -16.24 -5.28 -1.58
N GLY A 191 -15.01 -5.58 -1.99
CA GLY A 191 -14.48 -5.23 -3.30
C GLY A 191 -13.00 -4.94 -3.26
N VAL A 192 -12.58 -3.92 -4.01
CA VAL A 192 -11.17 -3.52 -4.20
C VAL A 192 -10.44 -3.30 -2.86
N HIS A 193 -11.08 -2.62 -1.92
CA HIS A 193 -10.48 -2.28 -0.63
C HIS A 193 -10.28 -3.51 0.25
N TRP A 194 -11.25 -4.41 0.27
CA TRP A 194 -11.16 -5.68 0.99
C TRP A 194 -9.96 -6.51 0.56
N THR A 195 -9.80 -6.69 -0.75
CA THR A 195 -8.68 -7.48 -1.30
C THR A 195 -7.34 -6.83 -1.04
N ALA A 196 -7.24 -5.49 -1.17
CA ALA A 196 -6.02 -4.74 -0.89
C ALA A 196 -5.62 -4.86 0.59
N LEU A 197 -6.56 -4.70 1.51
CA LEU A 197 -6.36 -4.88 2.95
C LEU A 197 -5.87 -6.28 3.30
N GLN A 198 -6.51 -7.33 2.76
CA GLN A 198 -6.07 -8.70 2.97
C GLN A 198 -4.64 -8.94 2.47
N CYS A 199 -4.28 -8.38 1.30
CA CYS A 199 -2.92 -8.47 0.79
C CYS A 199 -1.91 -7.78 1.71
N ILE A 200 -2.24 -6.57 2.20
CA ILE A 200 -1.40 -5.80 3.12
C ILE A 200 -1.23 -6.59 4.41
N HIS A 201 -2.32 -7.03 5.03
CA HIS A 201 -2.29 -7.76 6.30
C HIS A 201 -1.44 -9.03 6.19
N ARG A 202 -1.72 -9.92 5.23
CA ARG A 202 -0.96 -11.18 5.03
C ARG A 202 0.53 -10.96 4.82
N ARG A 203 0.90 -9.82 4.23
CA ARG A 203 2.30 -9.51 3.99
C ARG A 203 3.02 -9.16 5.28
N TYR A 204 2.42 -8.28 6.10
CA TYR A 204 3.03 -7.81 7.32
C TYR A 204 2.93 -8.82 8.46
N ASP A 205 1.92 -9.69 8.45
CA ASP A 205 1.80 -10.85 9.32
C ASP A 205 3.04 -11.76 9.19
N LYS A 206 3.43 -12.10 7.95
CA LYS A 206 4.65 -12.86 7.65
C LYS A 206 5.96 -12.16 8.06
N LEU A 207 5.95 -10.84 8.18
CA LEU A 207 7.10 -10.08 8.66
C LEU A 207 7.16 -10.09 10.18
N ALA A 208 6.01 -10.06 10.87
CA ALA A 208 5.92 -10.18 12.31
C ALA A 208 6.47 -11.53 12.79
N ASP A 209 6.13 -12.63 12.09
CA ASP A 209 6.64 -13.96 12.40
C ASP A 209 8.18 -14.09 12.27
N LYS A 210 8.78 -13.32 11.35
CA LYS A 210 10.24 -13.34 11.13
C LYS A 210 11.03 -12.48 12.11
N THR A 211 10.39 -11.59 12.83
CA THR A 211 11.03 -10.71 13.85
C THR A 211 11.02 -11.29 15.26
N GLN A 212 10.48 -12.48 15.45
CA GLN A 212 10.47 -13.21 16.72
C GLN A 212 11.69 -14.14 16.92
N PHE A 213 12.75 -14.04 16.08
CA PHE A 213 14.00 -14.78 16.23
C PHE A 213 15.18 -13.83 16.43
#